data_3b6363057a13700f5989124a34ecefdc
#
_entry.id   3b6363057a13700f5989124a34ecefdc
#
_cell.length_a   1.000
_cell.length_b   1.000
_cell.length_c   1.000
_cell.angle_alpha   90.00
_cell.angle_beta   90.00
_cell.angle_gamma   90.00
#
_symmetry.space_group_name_H-M   'P 1'
#
loop_
_entity.id
_entity.type
_entity.pdbx_description
1 polymer ?
#
loop_
_entity_poly.entity_id
_entity_poly.type
_entity_poly.pdbx_seq_one_letter_code
_entity_poly.pdbx_strand_id
1 'polypeptide(L)'
;MALQIYYSYMVAAFVVLTSILMLHRRQAANGQQPATKPHLLASVPPDQLPKYIQSLLAELPSCIILQADVAAFQQAIDHSWAQQNREIIPACIVRPRDAQQLGKAVAILKREHDSRSQAGAAIAGFFAVRSGGANPGLGAATVKDGVVIDLSLFCEVTPAVDGSTVTVGTGAKWIDVYKALDEKGLIVMGGRSSPVGVGGLTLQGKIVTDLRLSEGEF
;
A
#
# COMPACT_ATOMS: atom_id res chain seq x y z
N MET A 1 -14.37 -14.05 56.69
CA MET A 1 -13.56 -13.06 55.94
C MET A 1 -12.41 -13.68 55.12
N ALA A 2 -11.64 -14.60 55.66
CA ALA A 2 -10.52 -15.27 54.96
C ALA A 2 -10.95 -16.07 53.72
N LEU A 3 -12.09 -16.78 53.77
CA LEU A 3 -12.59 -17.62 52.67
C LEU A 3 -12.99 -16.79 51.42
N GLN A 4 -13.50 -15.60 51.63
CA GLN A 4 -13.95 -14.68 50.55
C GLN A 4 -12.75 -14.08 49.81
N ILE A 5 -11.67 -13.80 50.54
CA ILE A 5 -10.42 -13.29 49.98
C ILE A 5 -9.75 -14.37 49.11
N TYR A 6 -9.76 -15.62 49.59
CA TYR A 6 -9.19 -16.76 48.87
C TYR A 6 -9.93 -17.04 47.55
N TYR A 7 -11.26 -16.92 47.54
CA TYR A 7 -12.08 -17.10 46.34
C TYR A 7 -11.81 -16.01 45.28
N SER A 8 -11.63 -14.77 45.74
CA SER A 8 -11.31 -13.64 44.82
C SER A 8 -9.95 -13.81 44.16
N TYR A 9 -8.95 -14.30 44.89
CA TYR A 9 -7.63 -14.58 44.29
C TYR A 9 -7.65 -15.76 43.29
N MET A 10 -8.43 -16.79 43.58
CA MET A 10 -8.59 -17.94 42.69
C MET A 10 -9.30 -17.55 41.38
N VAL A 11 -10.33 -16.70 41.46
CA VAL A 11 -11.02 -16.19 40.24
C VAL A 11 -10.11 -15.28 39.43
N ALA A 12 -9.35 -14.39 40.06
CA ALA A 12 -8.40 -13.53 39.38
C ALA A 12 -7.28 -14.31 38.72
N ALA A 13 -6.72 -15.33 39.39
CA ALA A 13 -5.71 -16.22 38.83
C ALA A 13 -6.24 -17.01 37.64
N PHE A 14 -7.49 -17.48 37.69
CA PHE A 14 -8.12 -18.22 36.59
C PHE A 14 -8.36 -17.33 35.36
N VAL A 15 -8.80 -16.07 35.57
CA VAL A 15 -8.99 -15.08 34.49
C VAL A 15 -7.64 -14.73 33.84
N VAL A 16 -6.59 -14.53 34.61
CA VAL A 16 -5.25 -14.25 34.08
C VAL A 16 -4.71 -15.45 33.30
N LEU A 17 -4.86 -16.67 33.84
CA LEU A 17 -4.39 -17.88 33.17
C LEU A 17 -5.13 -18.14 31.85
N THR A 18 -6.44 -17.95 31.81
CA THR A 18 -7.24 -18.10 30.57
C THR A 18 -6.90 -17.00 29.55
N SER A 19 -6.63 -15.77 29.99
CA SER A 19 -6.19 -14.69 29.11
C SER A 19 -4.81 -14.95 28.52
N ILE A 20 -3.85 -15.46 29.30
CA ILE A 20 -2.52 -15.88 28.81
C ILE A 20 -2.64 -17.05 27.83
N LEU A 21 -3.50 -18.03 28.11
CA LEU A 21 -3.73 -19.17 27.24
C LEU A 21 -4.37 -18.75 25.90
N MET A 22 -5.30 -17.78 25.93
CA MET A 22 -5.90 -17.21 24.74
C MET A 22 -4.88 -16.39 23.92
N LEU A 23 -4.02 -15.62 24.57
CA LEU A 23 -2.92 -14.89 23.91
C LEU A 23 -1.92 -15.85 23.27
N HIS A 24 -1.52 -16.94 23.95
CA HIS A 24 -0.64 -17.97 23.39
C HIS A 24 -1.29 -18.71 22.22
N ARG A 25 -2.58 -19.04 22.31
CA ARG A 25 -3.33 -19.64 21.17
C ARG A 25 -3.44 -18.69 19.99
N ARG A 26 -3.62 -17.40 20.21
CA ARG A 26 -3.61 -16.38 19.15
C ARG A 26 -2.21 -16.22 18.52
N GLN A 27 -1.14 -16.26 19.31
CA GLN A 27 0.23 -16.23 18.79
C GLN A 27 0.59 -17.51 18.02
N ALA A 28 0.18 -18.68 18.49
CA ALA A 28 0.37 -19.94 17.78
C ALA A 28 -0.45 -20.02 16.47
N ALA A 29 -1.67 -19.46 16.46
CA ALA A 29 -2.49 -19.35 15.25
C ALA A 29 -1.92 -18.32 14.23
N ASN A 30 -1.26 -17.26 14.71
CA ASN A 30 -0.57 -16.29 13.85
C ASN A 30 0.79 -16.77 13.34
N GLY A 31 1.38 -17.80 13.95
CA GLY A 31 2.69 -18.36 13.53
C GLY A 31 2.62 -19.36 12.39
N GLN A 32 1.43 -19.82 12.02
CA GLN A 32 1.21 -20.67 10.85
C GLN A 32 0.31 -19.95 9.84
N GLN A 33 0.84 -18.88 9.19
CA GLN A 33 0.29 -18.51 7.90
C GLN A 33 0.59 -19.65 6.92
N PRO A 34 -0.43 -20.26 6.28
CA PRO A 34 -0.17 -21.11 5.14
C PRO A 34 0.54 -20.22 4.11
N ALA A 35 1.75 -20.62 3.72
CA ALA A 35 2.44 -20.00 2.61
C ALA A 35 1.43 -19.91 1.46
N THR A 36 1.08 -18.71 1.06
CA THR A 36 0.15 -18.47 -0.05
C THR A 36 0.73 -19.23 -1.23
N LYS A 37 0.04 -20.27 -1.69
CA LYS A 37 0.49 -21.04 -2.84
C LYS A 37 0.72 -20.06 -3.98
N PRO A 38 1.89 -20.05 -4.63
CA PRO A 38 2.13 -19.16 -5.76
C PRO A 38 1.00 -19.38 -6.77
N HIS A 39 0.34 -18.29 -7.13
CA HIS A 39 -0.82 -18.33 -8.02
C HIS A 39 -0.39 -18.87 -9.38
N LEU A 40 -1.30 -19.52 -10.10
CA LEU A 40 -1.09 -20.23 -11.38
C LEU A 40 -0.37 -19.42 -12.49
N LEU A 41 -0.31 -18.08 -12.40
CA LEU A 41 0.40 -17.24 -13.38
C LEU A 41 1.94 -17.27 -13.25
N ALA A 42 2.50 -17.79 -12.17
CA ALA A 42 3.96 -17.90 -12.02
C ALA A 42 4.63 -18.80 -13.07
N SER A 43 3.87 -19.65 -13.74
CA SER A 43 4.35 -20.60 -14.77
C SER A 43 3.83 -20.32 -16.17
N VAL A 44 3.06 -19.21 -16.37
CA VAL A 44 2.53 -18.89 -17.70
C VAL A 44 3.62 -18.25 -18.56
N PRO A 45 3.95 -18.80 -19.73
CA PRO A 45 4.88 -18.18 -20.66
C PRO A 45 4.42 -16.78 -21.08
N PRO A 46 5.35 -15.83 -21.35
CA PRO A 46 5.00 -14.44 -21.69
C PRO A 46 4.04 -14.29 -22.88
N ASP A 47 4.09 -15.19 -23.84
CA ASP A 47 3.22 -15.23 -25.03
C ASP A 47 1.78 -15.64 -24.72
N GLN A 48 1.55 -16.30 -23.60
CA GLN A 48 0.21 -16.73 -23.13
C GLN A 48 -0.41 -15.74 -22.13
N LEU A 49 0.31 -14.70 -21.74
CA LEU A 49 -0.23 -13.64 -20.88
C LEU A 49 -1.28 -12.81 -21.64
N PRO A 50 -2.22 -12.16 -20.93
CA PRO A 50 -3.16 -11.22 -21.55
C PRO A 50 -2.44 -10.16 -22.41
N LYS A 51 -3.03 -9.78 -23.55
CA LYS A 51 -2.41 -8.86 -24.52
C LYS A 51 -1.93 -7.54 -23.90
N TYR A 52 -2.68 -6.99 -22.96
CA TYR A 52 -2.29 -5.76 -22.27
C TYR A 52 -1.04 -5.95 -21.40
N ILE A 53 -0.85 -7.13 -20.76
CA ILE A 53 0.39 -7.44 -20.01
C ILE A 53 1.55 -7.62 -20.98
N GLN A 54 1.34 -8.27 -22.13
CA GLN A 54 2.36 -8.38 -23.17
C GLN A 54 2.79 -6.99 -23.68
N SER A 55 1.83 -6.07 -23.89
CA SER A 55 2.12 -4.68 -24.28
C SER A 55 2.89 -3.93 -23.20
N LEU A 56 2.53 -4.13 -21.92
CA LEU A 56 3.28 -3.54 -20.80
C LEU A 56 4.72 -4.06 -20.76
N LEU A 57 4.93 -5.37 -20.94
CA LEU A 57 6.26 -5.98 -20.99
C LEU A 57 7.10 -5.47 -22.16
N ALA A 58 6.49 -5.29 -23.33
CA ALA A 58 7.17 -4.81 -24.53
C ALA A 58 7.59 -3.33 -24.40
N GLU A 59 6.72 -2.47 -23.87
CA GLU A 59 6.97 -1.03 -23.78
C GLU A 59 7.69 -0.60 -22.48
N LEU A 60 7.56 -1.38 -21.40
CA LEU A 60 8.05 -1.04 -20.05
C LEU A 60 8.71 -2.24 -19.35
N PRO A 61 9.64 -2.96 -19.97
CA PRO A 61 10.17 -4.22 -19.42
C PRO A 61 10.83 -4.07 -18.05
N SER A 62 11.45 -2.93 -17.77
CA SER A 62 12.12 -2.65 -16.48
C SER A 62 11.17 -2.21 -15.35
N CYS A 63 9.90 -2.01 -15.65
CA CYS A 63 8.90 -1.52 -14.70
C CYS A 63 7.93 -2.61 -14.24
N ILE A 64 7.93 -3.77 -14.89
CA ILE A 64 6.95 -4.83 -14.65
C ILE A 64 7.52 -5.85 -13.68
N ILE A 65 6.72 -6.17 -12.66
CA ILE A 65 6.99 -7.25 -11.71
C ILE A 65 5.90 -8.30 -11.91
N LEU A 66 6.30 -9.46 -12.38
CA LEU A 66 5.41 -10.61 -12.58
C LEU A 66 5.41 -11.50 -11.33
N GLN A 67 4.38 -12.32 -11.18
CA GLN A 67 4.30 -13.32 -10.11
C GLN A 67 5.45 -14.34 -10.16
N ALA A 68 6.06 -14.54 -11.33
CA ALA A 68 7.23 -15.39 -11.52
C ALA A 68 8.48 -14.87 -10.78
N ASP A 69 8.62 -13.56 -10.60
CA ASP A 69 9.63 -12.96 -9.73
C ASP A 69 9.12 -12.93 -8.29
N VAL A 70 9.16 -14.09 -7.65
CA VAL A 70 8.55 -14.32 -6.33
C VAL A 70 9.03 -13.31 -5.29
N ALA A 71 10.32 -12.99 -5.25
CA ALA A 71 10.90 -12.09 -4.25
C ALA A 71 10.42 -10.64 -4.43
N ALA A 72 10.54 -10.09 -5.65
CA ALA A 72 10.12 -8.72 -5.94
C ALA A 72 8.59 -8.57 -5.87
N PHE A 73 7.85 -9.60 -6.30
CA PHE A 73 6.40 -9.60 -6.23
C PHE A 73 5.90 -9.62 -4.78
N GLN A 74 6.47 -10.49 -3.93
CA GLN A 74 6.11 -10.55 -2.52
C GLN A 74 6.46 -9.25 -1.80
N GLN A 75 7.65 -8.70 -2.03
CA GLN A 75 8.04 -7.40 -1.51
C GLN A 75 7.02 -6.31 -1.88
N ALA A 76 6.57 -6.31 -3.13
CA ALA A 76 5.58 -5.34 -3.58
C ALA A 76 4.19 -5.55 -2.96
N ILE A 77 3.76 -6.79 -2.74
CA ILE A 77 2.50 -7.11 -2.04
C ILE A 77 2.56 -6.64 -0.57
N ASP A 78 3.70 -6.84 0.09
CA ASP A 78 3.89 -6.49 1.50
C ASP A 78 3.88 -4.98 1.77
N HIS A 79 3.97 -4.15 0.75
CA HIS A 79 3.76 -2.70 0.85
C HIS A 79 2.34 -2.32 1.32
N SER A 80 1.33 -3.16 1.13
CA SER A 80 0.00 -2.93 1.67
C SER A 80 0.00 -3.15 3.18
N TRP A 81 -0.48 -2.16 3.94
CA TRP A 81 -0.54 -2.23 5.40
C TRP A 81 -1.50 -3.32 5.89
N ALA A 82 -2.67 -3.42 5.27
CA ALA A 82 -3.71 -4.34 5.70
C ALA A 82 -3.49 -5.75 5.10
N GLN A 83 -3.53 -6.78 5.94
CA GLN A 83 -3.35 -8.17 5.54
C GLN A 83 -4.36 -8.60 4.47
N GLN A 84 -5.64 -8.24 4.63
CA GLN A 84 -6.68 -8.58 3.66
C GLN A 84 -6.40 -8.05 2.25
N ASN A 85 -5.66 -6.95 2.12
CA ASN A 85 -5.25 -6.41 0.82
C ASN A 85 -4.03 -7.14 0.24
N ARG A 86 -3.19 -7.74 1.07
CA ARG A 86 -2.07 -8.59 0.65
C ARG A 86 -2.54 -9.94 0.09
N GLU A 87 -3.73 -10.38 0.48
CA GLU A 87 -4.36 -11.62 0.01
C GLU A 87 -5.04 -11.45 -1.38
N ILE A 88 -5.22 -10.20 -1.82
CA ILE A 88 -5.74 -9.89 -3.15
C ILE A 88 -4.55 -9.84 -4.12
N ILE A 89 -4.36 -10.90 -4.89
CA ILE A 89 -3.21 -11.07 -5.76
C ILE A 89 -3.49 -10.48 -7.15
N PRO A 90 -2.75 -9.44 -7.58
CA PRO A 90 -2.84 -8.90 -8.94
C PRO A 90 -2.15 -9.82 -9.96
N ALA A 91 -2.49 -9.67 -11.24
CA ALA A 91 -1.82 -10.38 -12.32
C ALA A 91 -0.36 -9.92 -12.49
N CYS A 92 -0.12 -8.62 -12.39
CA CYS A 92 1.21 -8.02 -12.36
C CYS A 92 1.20 -6.66 -11.63
N ILE A 93 2.40 -6.18 -11.34
CA ILE A 93 2.62 -4.86 -10.74
C ILE A 93 3.48 -4.04 -11.70
N VAL A 94 3.05 -2.82 -11.99
CA VAL A 94 3.80 -1.85 -12.78
C VAL A 94 4.36 -0.81 -11.82
N ARG A 95 5.69 -0.66 -11.78
CA ARG A 95 6.39 0.29 -10.91
C ARG A 95 7.17 1.30 -11.75
N PRO A 96 6.51 2.36 -12.28
CA PRO A 96 7.16 3.36 -13.12
C PRO A 96 8.11 4.23 -12.29
N ARG A 97 9.19 4.71 -12.93
CA ARG A 97 10.24 5.54 -12.32
C ARG A 97 10.06 7.03 -12.62
N ASP A 98 9.30 7.34 -13.67
CA ASP A 98 9.08 8.70 -14.13
C ASP A 98 7.70 8.86 -14.75
N ALA A 99 7.32 10.11 -15.00
CA ALA A 99 6.00 10.45 -15.55
C ALA A 99 5.79 9.90 -16.98
N GLN A 100 6.84 9.70 -17.77
CA GLN A 100 6.74 9.17 -19.12
C GLN A 100 6.36 7.68 -19.06
N GLN A 101 7.03 6.91 -18.20
CA GLN A 101 6.71 5.49 -17.99
C GLN A 101 5.30 5.33 -17.40
N LEU A 102 4.92 6.18 -16.44
CA LEU A 102 3.57 6.19 -15.88
C LEU A 102 2.53 6.49 -16.97
N GLY A 103 2.76 7.50 -17.79
CA GLY A 103 1.87 7.86 -18.90
C GLY A 103 1.68 6.72 -19.91
N LYS A 104 2.76 6.00 -20.26
CA LYS A 104 2.70 4.81 -21.13
C LYS A 104 1.87 3.69 -20.48
N ALA A 105 2.11 3.38 -19.22
CA ALA A 105 1.35 2.36 -18.50
C ALA A 105 -0.15 2.69 -18.47
N VAL A 106 -0.50 3.91 -18.14
CA VAL A 106 -1.90 4.38 -18.12
C VAL A 106 -2.53 4.31 -19.51
N ALA A 107 -1.81 4.71 -20.58
CA ALA A 107 -2.32 4.66 -21.95
C ALA A 107 -2.61 3.21 -22.41
N ILE A 108 -1.76 2.26 -22.06
CA ILE A 108 -1.98 0.83 -22.36
C ILE A 108 -3.22 0.32 -21.63
N LEU A 109 -3.31 0.59 -20.33
CA LEU A 109 -4.43 0.13 -19.49
C LEU A 109 -5.74 0.80 -19.89
N LYS A 110 -5.71 2.09 -20.27
CA LYS A 110 -6.89 2.78 -20.79
C LYS A 110 -7.40 2.15 -22.09
N ARG A 111 -6.54 1.84 -23.05
CA ARG A 111 -6.94 1.17 -24.29
C ARG A 111 -7.63 -0.17 -24.02
N GLU A 112 -7.09 -0.95 -23.10
CA GLU A 112 -7.70 -2.22 -22.69
C GLU A 112 -9.06 -2.01 -22.02
N HIS A 113 -9.16 -1.01 -21.12
CA HIS A 113 -10.41 -0.64 -20.47
C HIS A 113 -11.49 -0.26 -21.51
N ASP A 114 -11.13 0.60 -22.46
CA ASP A 114 -12.06 1.07 -23.48
C ASP A 114 -12.53 -0.12 -24.37
N SER A 115 -11.62 -1.04 -24.73
CA SER A 115 -11.93 -2.24 -25.49
C SER A 115 -12.92 -3.16 -24.75
N ARG A 116 -12.71 -3.38 -23.45
CA ARG A 116 -13.62 -4.18 -22.61
C ARG A 116 -14.99 -3.52 -22.45
N SER A 117 -15.00 -2.20 -22.29
CA SER A 117 -16.23 -1.41 -22.23
C SER A 117 -17.07 -1.54 -23.48
N GLN A 118 -16.45 -1.44 -24.65
CA GLN A 118 -17.13 -1.59 -25.95
C GLN A 118 -17.65 -3.02 -26.17
N ALA A 119 -16.98 -4.02 -25.62
CA ALA A 119 -17.43 -5.41 -25.67
C ALA A 119 -18.54 -5.75 -24.67
N GLY A 120 -19.04 -4.78 -23.90
CA GLY A 120 -20.10 -4.98 -22.88
C GLY A 120 -19.64 -5.81 -21.68
N ALA A 121 -18.34 -6.01 -21.49
CA ALA A 121 -17.81 -6.69 -20.31
C ALA A 121 -18.03 -5.82 -19.06
N ALA A 122 -18.39 -6.45 -17.93
CA ALA A 122 -18.52 -5.75 -16.67
C ALA A 122 -17.17 -5.12 -16.29
N ILE A 123 -17.09 -3.80 -16.26
CA ILE A 123 -15.89 -3.03 -15.96
C ILE A 123 -15.76 -2.88 -14.43
N ALA A 124 -15.68 -3.97 -13.70
CA ALA A 124 -15.12 -3.93 -12.36
C ALA A 124 -13.61 -3.66 -12.55
N GLY A 125 -13.10 -2.58 -11.92
CA GLY A 125 -11.75 -2.08 -12.17
C GLY A 125 -10.70 -3.16 -12.32
N PHE A 126 -10.04 -3.23 -13.44
CA PHE A 126 -9.00 -4.22 -13.71
C PHE A 126 -7.59 -3.67 -13.43
N PHE A 127 -7.50 -2.42 -13.01
CA PHE A 127 -6.26 -1.86 -12.46
C PHE A 127 -6.54 -0.97 -11.25
N ALA A 128 -5.56 -0.85 -10.38
CA ALA A 128 -5.57 0.02 -9.22
C ALA A 128 -4.27 0.82 -9.13
N VAL A 129 -4.33 2.02 -8.55
CA VAL A 129 -3.15 2.84 -8.30
C VAL A 129 -2.83 2.80 -6.81
N ARG A 130 -1.58 2.53 -6.47
CA ARG A 130 -1.10 2.46 -5.08
C ARG A 130 -0.01 3.49 -4.84
N SER A 131 -0.23 4.35 -3.85
CA SER A 131 0.76 5.22 -3.23
C SER A 131 1.37 4.49 -2.00
N GLY A 132 1.04 4.89 -0.78
CA GLY A 132 1.58 4.28 0.44
C GLY A 132 0.93 2.97 0.90
N GLY A 133 -0.17 2.52 0.29
CA GLY A 133 -0.83 1.25 0.64
C GLY A 133 -1.42 1.19 2.06
N ALA A 134 -1.70 2.32 2.70
CA ALA A 134 -2.11 2.39 4.11
C ALA A 134 -3.63 2.21 4.34
N ASN A 135 -4.44 2.25 3.29
CA ASN A 135 -5.90 2.14 3.42
C ASN A 135 -6.31 0.69 3.77
N PRO A 136 -7.04 0.46 4.90
CA PRO A 136 -7.47 -0.87 5.31
C PRO A 136 -8.69 -1.39 4.54
N GLY A 137 -9.38 -0.56 3.76
CA GLY A 137 -10.54 -1.00 2.98
C GLY A 137 -10.20 -2.17 2.05
N LEU A 138 -11.07 -3.18 1.99
CA LEU A 138 -10.86 -4.34 1.13
C LEU A 138 -10.80 -3.91 -0.34
N GLY A 139 -9.75 -4.31 -1.06
CA GLY A 139 -9.50 -3.91 -2.45
C GLY A 139 -9.00 -2.47 -2.61
N ALA A 140 -8.73 -1.74 -1.52
CA ALA A 140 -8.13 -0.42 -1.60
C ALA A 140 -6.69 -0.50 -2.13
N ALA A 141 -6.42 0.17 -3.26
CA ALA A 141 -5.11 0.22 -3.91
C ALA A 141 -4.54 -1.15 -4.35
N THR A 142 -5.41 -2.15 -4.56
CA THR A 142 -5.10 -3.45 -5.16
C THR A 142 -6.28 -3.97 -5.96
N VAL A 143 -6.06 -4.98 -6.79
CA VAL A 143 -7.11 -5.58 -7.62
C VAL A 143 -6.77 -7.04 -7.91
N LYS A 144 -7.76 -7.93 -7.78
CA LYS A 144 -7.58 -9.34 -8.07
C LYS A 144 -7.43 -9.55 -9.59
N ASP A 145 -6.43 -10.34 -10.00
CA ASP A 145 -6.18 -10.73 -11.40
C ASP A 145 -6.02 -9.54 -12.37
N GLY A 146 -5.83 -8.33 -11.86
CA GLY A 146 -5.62 -7.10 -12.63
C GLY A 146 -4.21 -6.53 -12.45
N VAL A 147 -4.03 -5.25 -12.69
CA VAL A 147 -2.74 -4.55 -12.65
C VAL A 147 -2.71 -3.56 -11.49
N VAL A 148 -1.65 -3.60 -10.67
CA VAL A 148 -1.39 -2.54 -9.69
C VAL A 148 -0.31 -1.61 -10.24
N ILE A 149 -0.62 -0.31 -10.36
CA ILE A 149 0.37 0.74 -10.62
C ILE A 149 0.92 1.18 -9.27
N ASP A 150 2.17 0.84 -8.98
CA ASP A 150 2.85 1.14 -7.73
C ASP A 150 3.70 2.41 -7.88
N LEU A 151 3.29 3.48 -7.22
CA LEU A 151 3.95 4.80 -7.28
C LEU A 151 5.10 4.95 -6.29
N SER A 152 5.53 3.89 -5.61
CA SER A 152 6.54 3.96 -4.54
C SER A 152 7.88 4.58 -4.95
N LEU A 153 8.21 4.61 -6.25
CA LEU A 153 9.43 5.24 -6.75
C LEU A 153 9.29 6.76 -6.96
N PHE A 154 8.08 7.33 -6.90
CA PHE A 154 7.87 8.77 -6.88
C PHE A 154 7.95 9.29 -5.45
N CYS A 155 9.12 9.22 -4.83
CA CYS A 155 9.31 9.54 -3.41
C CYS A 155 10.17 10.80 -3.17
N GLU A 156 10.46 11.58 -4.19
CA GLU A 156 11.27 12.79 -4.07
C GLU A 156 10.59 13.86 -3.22
N VAL A 157 11.38 14.59 -2.43
CA VAL A 157 10.96 15.73 -1.63
C VAL A 157 11.89 16.91 -1.95
N THR A 158 11.37 17.90 -2.66
CA THR A 158 12.15 19.04 -3.17
C THR A 158 11.55 20.35 -2.70
N PRO A 159 12.06 20.99 -1.64
CA PRO A 159 11.64 22.33 -1.25
C PRO A 159 12.12 23.37 -2.27
N ALA A 160 11.32 24.42 -2.46
CA ALA A 160 11.72 25.57 -3.25
C ALA A 160 12.90 26.29 -2.58
N VAL A 161 13.68 27.02 -3.37
CA VAL A 161 14.88 27.73 -2.90
C VAL A 161 14.56 28.77 -1.81
N ASP A 162 13.39 29.39 -1.92
CA ASP A 162 12.89 30.39 -0.96
C ASP A 162 12.17 29.77 0.25
N GLY A 163 12.05 28.45 0.32
CA GLY A 163 11.36 27.72 1.39
C GLY A 163 9.84 27.90 1.40
N SER A 164 9.24 28.59 0.43
CA SER A 164 7.80 28.91 0.42
C SER A 164 6.93 27.71 0.09
N THR A 165 7.44 26.73 -0.65
CA THR A 165 6.72 25.54 -1.09
C THR A 165 7.62 24.30 -1.09
N VAL A 166 6.99 23.13 -1.12
CA VAL A 166 7.69 21.85 -1.31
C VAL A 166 6.97 21.00 -2.36
N THR A 167 7.72 20.50 -3.32
CA THR A 167 7.25 19.48 -4.26
C THR A 167 7.50 18.09 -3.67
N VAL A 168 6.44 17.28 -3.58
CA VAL A 168 6.51 15.95 -2.99
C VAL A 168 5.98 14.92 -3.98
N GLY A 169 6.74 13.87 -4.19
CA GLY A 169 6.32 12.73 -5.00
C GLY A 169 5.14 11.98 -4.38
N THR A 170 4.21 11.56 -5.21
CA THR A 170 2.95 10.91 -4.79
C THR A 170 3.15 9.56 -4.09
N GLY A 171 4.29 8.92 -4.25
CA GLY A 171 4.67 7.67 -3.60
C GLY A 171 5.41 7.87 -2.28
N ALA A 172 5.78 9.09 -1.91
CA ALA A 172 6.42 9.40 -0.65
C ALA A 172 5.49 9.09 0.55
N LYS A 173 6.10 8.75 1.69
CA LYS A 173 5.41 8.66 2.98
C LYS A 173 5.63 9.93 3.78
N TRP A 174 4.70 10.30 4.64
CA TRP A 174 4.81 11.52 5.43
C TRP A 174 6.05 11.55 6.32
N ILE A 175 6.49 10.39 6.83
CA ILE A 175 7.74 10.33 7.62
C ILE A 175 8.96 10.77 6.81
N ASP A 176 9.03 10.40 5.53
CA ASP A 176 10.17 10.72 4.68
C ASP A 176 10.15 12.21 4.31
N VAL A 177 8.95 12.76 4.10
CA VAL A 177 8.75 14.21 3.88
C VAL A 177 9.22 15.01 5.08
N TYR A 178 8.78 14.63 6.29
CA TYR A 178 9.16 15.36 7.50
C TYR A 178 10.66 15.30 7.77
N LYS A 179 11.29 14.12 7.63
CA LYS A 179 12.75 14.00 7.79
C LYS A 179 13.52 14.88 6.83
N ALA A 180 13.13 14.87 5.54
CA ALA A 180 13.81 15.66 4.52
C ALA A 180 13.67 17.18 4.72
N LEU A 181 12.59 17.63 5.34
CA LEU A 181 12.36 19.04 5.65
C LEU A 181 12.98 19.47 6.98
N ASP A 182 12.94 18.61 8.00
CA ASP A 182 13.54 18.85 9.33
C ASP A 182 15.05 19.15 9.24
N GLU A 183 15.77 18.38 8.42
CA GLU A 183 17.19 18.63 8.12
C GLU A 183 17.48 20.05 7.58
N LYS A 184 16.47 20.73 7.05
CA LYS A 184 16.54 22.09 6.49
C LYS A 184 15.88 23.14 7.37
N GLY A 185 15.39 22.76 8.54
CA GLY A 185 14.61 23.64 9.42
C GLY A 185 13.26 24.07 8.82
N LEU A 186 12.69 23.27 7.92
CA LEU A 186 11.42 23.53 7.25
C LEU A 186 10.34 22.59 7.77
N ILE A 187 9.09 23.06 7.72
CA ILE A 187 7.89 22.29 8.06
C ILE A 187 6.84 22.41 6.96
N VAL A 188 6.03 21.39 6.79
CA VAL A 188 4.87 21.39 5.91
C VAL A 188 3.67 20.79 6.62
N MET A 189 2.50 21.32 6.36
CA MET A 189 1.25 20.70 6.82
C MET A 189 1.01 19.38 6.09
N GLY A 190 0.74 18.32 6.83
CA GLY A 190 0.60 16.98 6.25
C GLY A 190 -0.04 15.97 7.18
N GLY A 191 0.11 14.69 6.86
CA GLY A 191 -0.51 13.60 7.60
C GLY A 191 0.13 13.37 8.98
N ARG A 192 -0.70 13.18 10.01
CA ARG A 192 -0.25 12.88 11.38
C ARG A 192 0.36 11.50 11.56
N SER A 193 0.07 10.57 10.66
CA SER A 193 0.54 9.19 10.73
C SER A 193 1.71 8.97 9.78
N SER A 194 2.86 8.67 10.34
CA SER A 194 4.14 8.52 9.63
C SER A 194 4.13 7.58 8.42
N PRO A 195 3.54 6.37 8.48
CA PRO A 195 3.62 5.40 7.39
C PRO A 195 2.60 5.67 6.26
N VAL A 196 1.75 6.68 6.39
CA VAL A 196 0.72 7.01 5.39
C VAL A 196 1.36 7.67 4.17
N GLY A 197 0.94 7.24 2.98
CA GLY A 197 1.39 7.82 1.71
C GLY A 197 0.77 9.18 1.43
N VAL A 198 1.58 10.08 0.87
CA VAL A 198 1.17 11.46 0.53
C VAL A 198 0.03 11.45 -0.48
N GLY A 199 0.16 10.70 -1.60
CA GLY A 199 -0.82 10.72 -2.68
C GLY A 199 -2.22 10.28 -2.24
N GLY A 200 -2.31 9.17 -1.48
CA GLY A 200 -3.59 8.66 -0.99
C GLY A 200 -4.26 9.62 0.00
N LEU A 201 -3.51 10.17 0.95
CA LEU A 201 -4.04 11.12 1.93
C LEU A 201 -4.58 12.38 1.25
N THR A 202 -3.81 12.95 0.34
CA THR A 202 -4.16 14.20 -0.36
C THR A 202 -5.43 14.03 -1.20
N LEU A 203 -5.55 12.93 -1.96
CA LEU A 203 -6.70 12.70 -2.83
C LEU A 203 -7.96 12.26 -2.07
N GLN A 204 -7.81 11.63 -0.89
CA GLN A 204 -8.96 11.21 -0.08
C GLN A 204 -9.49 12.32 0.83
N GLY A 205 -8.90 13.51 0.81
CA GLY A 205 -9.38 14.67 1.57
C GLY A 205 -9.39 14.47 3.09
N LYS A 206 -8.53 13.61 3.64
CA LYS A 206 -8.42 13.43 5.08
C LYS A 206 -7.80 14.68 5.73
N ILE A 207 -8.32 15.02 6.90
CA ILE A 207 -7.97 16.20 7.69
C ILE A 207 -6.46 16.30 7.85
N VAL A 208 -5.86 17.27 7.18
CA VAL A 208 -4.56 17.80 7.51
C VAL A 208 -4.77 18.64 8.76
N THR A 209 -4.01 18.41 9.82
CA THR A 209 -4.12 19.23 11.02
C THR A 209 -3.63 20.62 10.64
N ASP A 210 -4.54 21.59 10.61
CA ASP A 210 -4.21 23.00 10.48
C ASP A 210 -3.48 23.43 11.75
N LEU A 211 -2.17 23.35 11.73
CA LEU A 211 -1.32 24.02 12.70
C LEU A 211 -1.29 25.48 12.27
N ARG A 212 -2.36 26.22 12.54
CA ARG A 212 -2.24 27.66 12.67
C ARG A 212 -1.34 27.89 13.89
N LEU A 213 -0.07 28.01 13.65
CA LEU A 213 0.81 28.73 14.54
C LEU A 213 0.33 30.18 14.45
N SER A 214 -0.51 30.61 15.41
CA SER A 214 -0.78 32.01 15.59
C SER A 214 0.57 32.68 15.82
N GLU A 215 0.93 33.61 14.94
CA GLU A 215 2.08 34.51 15.17
C GLU A 215 1.90 35.13 16.54
N GLY A 216 2.69 34.71 17.52
CA GLY A 216 2.80 35.39 18.80
C GLY A 216 2.45 34.62 20.06
N GLU A 217 3.01 33.45 20.28
CA GLU A 217 3.20 32.93 21.67
C GLU A 217 4.37 31.96 21.67
N PHE A 218 5.55 32.48 21.93
CA PHE A 218 6.69 31.81 22.56
C PHE A 218 7.14 32.66 23.77
#